data_85649641c084d7f0df50bb8d48bf8829
#
_entry.id   85649641c084d7f0df50bb8d48bf8829
#
_cell.length_a   1.000
_cell.length_b   1.000
_cell.length_c   1.000
_cell.angle_alpha   90.00
_cell.angle_beta   90.00
_cell.angle_gamma   90.00
#
_symmetry.space_group_name_H-M   'P 1'
#
loop_
_entity.id
_entity.type
_entity.pdbx_description
1 polymer ?
#
loop_
_entity_poly.entity_id
_entity_poly.type
_entity_poly.pdbx_seq_one_letter_code
_entity_poly.pdbx_strand_id
1 'polypeptide(L)'
;MKDRFYYLLILLLTTSCCTNDPSCIAVRLWDGYYSSLNASNEFNKKEKEFYENESQETKLLRVKNEQYCNKLTRSLFYEKKQRYGDAYRVNMSDIFVHCMRVNGTPLYKDSPKKYEWLTDEDVRVK
;
A
#
# COMPACT_ATOMS: atom_id res chain seq x y z
N MET A 1 3.62 32.61 45.81
CA MET A 1 4.42 31.47 45.31
C MET A 1 3.72 30.10 45.45
N LYS A 2 2.87 29.90 46.44
CA LYS A 2 2.14 28.65 46.67
C LYS A 2 1.15 28.32 45.53
N ASP A 3 0.45 29.31 44.98
CA ASP A 3 -0.58 29.11 43.97
C ASP A 3 -0.01 28.67 42.61
N ARG A 4 1.20 29.13 42.25
CA ARG A 4 1.87 28.69 41.02
C ARG A 4 2.31 27.22 41.07
N PHE A 5 2.60 26.70 42.23
CA PHE A 5 2.96 25.30 42.44
C PHE A 5 1.73 24.37 42.25
N TYR A 6 0.56 24.83 42.68
CA TYR A 6 -0.71 24.09 42.49
C TYR A 6 -1.09 23.98 41.01
N TYR A 7 -0.94 25.04 40.22
CA TYR A 7 -1.21 25.00 38.79
C TYR A 7 -0.25 24.09 38.05
N LEU A 8 1.02 24.05 38.42
CA LEU A 8 2.00 23.11 37.84
C LEU A 8 1.67 21.66 38.20
N LEU A 9 1.20 21.41 39.41
CA LEU A 9 0.83 20.06 39.86
C LEU A 9 -0.43 19.56 39.15
N ILE A 10 -1.42 20.44 38.93
CA ILE A 10 -2.64 20.12 38.18
C ILE A 10 -2.30 19.84 36.70
N LEU A 11 -1.41 20.63 36.10
CA LEU A 11 -0.94 20.39 34.71
C LEU A 11 -0.22 19.05 34.57
N LEU A 12 0.60 18.67 35.53
CA LEU A 12 1.29 17.37 35.56
C LEU A 12 0.33 16.19 35.75
N LEU A 13 -0.73 16.38 36.57
CA LEU A 13 -1.72 15.33 36.80
C LEU A 13 -2.65 15.11 35.56
N THR A 14 -2.93 16.17 34.81
CA THR A 14 -3.76 16.05 33.58
C THR A 14 -3.01 15.39 32.41
N THR A 15 -1.68 15.46 32.39
CA THR A 15 -0.87 14.81 31.36
C THR A 15 -0.65 13.32 31.62
N SER A 16 -0.81 12.85 32.85
CA SER A 16 -0.56 11.43 33.20
C SER A 16 -1.64 10.47 32.77
N CYS A 17 -2.85 10.93 32.45
CA CYS A 17 -3.96 10.07 31.97
C CYS A 17 -3.80 9.55 30.53
N CYS A 18 -2.84 10.06 29.78
CA CYS A 18 -2.70 9.76 28.36
C CYS A 18 -1.61 8.73 28.01
N THR A 19 -0.86 8.21 28.98
CA THR A 19 0.35 7.42 28.69
C THR A 19 0.09 6.02 28.13
N ASN A 20 -1.14 5.50 28.26
CA ASN A 20 -1.48 4.14 27.78
C ASN A 20 -2.70 4.09 26.85
N ASP A 21 -3.29 5.22 26.49
CA ASP A 21 -4.45 5.24 25.60
C ASP A 21 -4.01 5.62 24.18
N PRO A 22 -4.10 4.71 23.19
CA PRO A 22 -3.75 4.99 21.79
C PRO A 22 -4.65 6.07 21.16
N SER A 23 -5.75 6.45 21.81
CA SER A 23 -6.62 7.54 21.38
C SER A 23 -6.14 8.91 21.81
N CYS A 24 -5.17 8.98 22.72
CA CYS A 24 -4.64 10.24 23.24
C CYS A 24 -3.94 11.06 22.16
N ILE A 25 -4.31 12.32 22.02
CA ILE A 25 -3.74 13.25 21.04
C ILE A 25 -2.22 13.37 21.17
N ALA A 26 -1.69 13.40 22.40
CA ALA A 26 -0.26 13.50 22.64
C ALA A 26 0.51 12.26 22.14
N VAL A 27 -0.03 11.05 22.37
CA VAL A 27 0.54 9.79 21.84
C VAL A 27 0.50 9.78 20.33
N ARG A 28 -0.62 10.15 19.72
CA ARG A 28 -0.77 10.20 18.25
C ARG A 28 0.16 11.21 17.59
N LEU A 29 0.41 12.36 18.25
CA LEU A 29 1.39 13.34 17.75
C LEU A 29 2.81 12.80 17.84
N TRP A 30 3.16 12.12 18.93
CA TRP A 30 4.48 11.55 19.15
C TRP A 30 4.78 10.41 18.20
N ASP A 31 3.82 9.52 17.98
CA ASP A 31 3.95 8.35 17.09
C ASP A 31 3.87 8.70 15.60
N GLY A 32 3.77 9.99 15.25
CA GLY A 32 3.67 10.43 13.86
C GLY A 32 2.34 10.06 13.18
N TYR A 33 1.31 9.71 13.95
CA TYR A 33 0.00 9.30 13.45
C TYR A 33 -0.58 10.30 12.44
N TYR A 34 -0.58 11.59 12.78
CA TYR A 34 -1.13 12.62 11.88
C TYR A 34 -0.28 12.81 10.62
N SER A 35 1.04 12.65 10.75
CA SER A 35 1.96 12.70 9.61
C SER A 35 1.69 11.54 8.65
N SER A 36 1.54 10.32 9.16
CA SER A 36 1.23 9.14 8.35
C SER A 36 -0.16 9.22 7.73
N LEU A 37 -1.16 9.75 8.46
CA LEU A 37 -2.51 9.95 7.96
C LEU A 37 -2.54 10.97 6.80
N ASN A 38 -1.84 12.09 6.94
CA ASN A 38 -1.74 13.10 5.89
C ASN A 38 -1.03 12.55 4.65
N ALA A 39 0.07 11.81 4.83
CA ALA A 39 0.77 11.17 3.73
C ALA A 39 -0.11 10.13 3.01
N SER A 40 -0.90 9.35 3.75
CA SER A 40 -1.86 8.40 3.18
C SER A 40 -2.98 9.12 2.42
N ASN A 41 -3.53 10.20 2.96
CA ASN A 41 -4.58 10.97 2.30
C ASN A 41 -4.07 11.63 1.00
N GLU A 42 -2.85 12.16 1.03
CA GLU A 42 -2.22 12.74 -0.17
C GLU A 42 -1.95 11.66 -1.23
N PHE A 43 -1.47 10.49 -0.81
CA PHE A 43 -1.27 9.34 -1.69
C PHE A 43 -2.58 8.93 -2.35
N ASN A 44 -3.64 8.71 -1.57
CA ASN A 44 -4.94 8.30 -2.07
C ASN A 44 -5.55 9.32 -3.04
N LYS A 45 -5.36 10.62 -2.75
CA LYS A 45 -5.80 11.71 -3.65
C LYS A 45 -5.09 11.64 -5.00
N LYS A 46 -3.76 11.52 -5.00
CA LYS A 46 -2.96 11.43 -6.22
C LYS A 46 -3.23 10.16 -7.01
N GLU A 47 -3.44 9.04 -6.31
CA GLU A 47 -3.83 7.78 -6.93
C GLU A 47 -5.18 7.90 -7.64
N LYS A 48 -6.17 8.50 -6.98
CA LYS A 48 -7.48 8.77 -7.58
C LYS A 48 -7.38 9.65 -8.81
N GLU A 49 -6.64 10.77 -8.71
CA GLU A 49 -6.39 11.68 -9.84
C GLU A 49 -5.69 10.96 -11.01
N PHE A 50 -4.76 10.06 -10.74
CA PHE A 50 -4.09 9.25 -11.76
C PHE A 50 -5.08 8.40 -12.56
N TYR A 51 -5.97 7.66 -11.88
CA TYR A 51 -6.95 6.80 -12.55
C TYR A 51 -8.11 7.59 -13.20
N GLU A 52 -8.52 8.72 -12.61
CA GLU A 52 -9.56 9.57 -13.18
C GLU A 52 -9.12 10.23 -14.49
N ASN A 53 -7.85 10.61 -14.61
CA ASN A 53 -7.27 11.23 -15.79
C ASN A 53 -6.94 10.25 -16.93
N GLU A 54 -7.07 8.96 -16.72
CA GLU A 54 -6.90 7.99 -17.79
C GLU A 54 -7.97 8.17 -18.88
N SER A 55 -7.58 7.90 -20.14
CA SER A 55 -8.53 7.86 -21.25
C SER A 55 -9.57 6.77 -21.05
N GLN A 56 -10.73 6.88 -21.67
CA GLN A 56 -11.77 5.84 -21.62
C GLN A 56 -11.27 4.50 -22.18
N GLU A 57 -10.44 4.54 -23.20
CA GLU A 57 -9.80 3.35 -23.77
C GLU A 57 -8.89 2.66 -22.75
N THR A 58 -8.04 3.44 -22.05
CA THR A 58 -7.15 2.93 -21.00
C THR A 58 -7.94 2.35 -19.83
N LYS A 59 -9.04 2.99 -19.42
CA LYS A 59 -9.93 2.47 -18.37
C LYS A 59 -10.53 1.13 -18.74
N LEU A 60 -11.03 0.98 -19.96
CA LEU A 60 -11.56 -0.30 -20.45
C LEU A 60 -10.49 -1.38 -20.54
N LEU A 61 -9.29 -1.02 -21.02
CA LEU A 61 -8.15 -1.93 -21.07
C LEU A 61 -7.74 -2.36 -19.66
N ARG A 62 -7.72 -1.45 -18.70
CA ARG A 62 -7.42 -1.74 -17.29
C ARG A 62 -8.36 -2.78 -16.70
N VAL A 63 -9.66 -2.62 -16.90
CA VAL A 63 -10.65 -3.59 -16.40
C VAL A 63 -10.41 -5.00 -17.00
N LYS A 64 -10.11 -5.08 -18.29
CA LYS A 64 -9.78 -6.37 -18.93
C LYS A 64 -8.50 -6.98 -18.36
N ASN A 65 -7.46 -6.17 -18.20
CA ASN A 65 -6.19 -6.61 -17.66
C ASN A 65 -6.32 -7.03 -16.19
N GLU A 66 -7.10 -6.33 -15.38
CA GLU A 66 -7.36 -6.72 -13.99
C GLU A 66 -8.01 -8.11 -13.91
N GLN A 67 -9.03 -8.36 -14.72
CA GLN A 67 -9.69 -9.67 -14.76
C GLN A 67 -8.72 -10.77 -15.18
N TYR A 68 -7.95 -10.53 -16.24
CA TYR A 68 -6.94 -11.46 -16.74
C TYR A 68 -5.84 -11.69 -15.70
N CYS A 69 -5.23 -10.63 -15.19
CA CYS A 69 -4.11 -10.69 -14.23
C CYS A 69 -4.52 -11.34 -12.90
N ASN A 70 -5.73 -11.07 -12.41
CA ASN A 70 -6.25 -11.72 -11.20
C ASN A 70 -6.37 -13.25 -11.38
N LYS A 71 -6.87 -13.69 -12.53
CA LYS A 71 -6.98 -15.11 -12.83
C LYS A 71 -5.60 -15.76 -12.99
N LEU A 72 -4.73 -15.11 -13.78
CA LEU A 72 -3.38 -15.59 -14.06
C LEU A 72 -2.53 -15.67 -12.80
N THR A 73 -2.58 -14.65 -11.95
CA THR A 73 -1.79 -14.56 -10.71
C THR A 73 -1.97 -15.80 -9.85
N ARG A 74 -3.20 -16.24 -9.65
CA ARG A 74 -3.48 -17.43 -8.84
C ARG A 74 -2.88 -18.68 -9.47
N SER A 75 -3.17 -18.95 -10.76
CA SER A 75 -2.67 -20.16 -11.42
C SER A 75 -1.15 -20.18 -11.48
N LEU A 76 -0.52 -19.07 -11.85
CA LEU A 76 0.92 -18.96 -11.98
C LEU A 76 1.64 -19.07 -10.64
N PHE A 77 1.09 -18.44 -9.58
CA PHE A 77 1.66 -18.55 -8.24
C PHE A 77 1.71 -20.01 -7.76
N TYR A 78 0.61 -20.73 -7.86
CA TYR A 78 0.57 -22.13 -7.42
C TYR A 78 1.44 -23.03 -8.28
N GLU A 79 1.46 -22.85 -9.61
CA GLU A 79 2.34 -23.60 -10.51
C GLU A 79 3.82 -23.40 -10.15
N LYS A 80 4.25 -22.14 -10.02
CA LYS A 80 5.64 -21.82 -9.68
C LYS A 80 6.01 -22.30 -8.25
N LYS A 81 5.10 -22.14 -7.28
CA LYS A 81 5.31 -22.63 -5.91
C LYS A 81 5.43 -24.15 -5.85
N GLN A 82 4.65 -24.88 -6.66
CA GLN A 82 4.77 -26.33 -6.78
C GLN A 82 6.09 -26.75 -7.43
N ARG A 83 6.57 -26.00 -8.42
CA ARG A 83 7.80 -26.32 -9.16
C ARG A 83 9.07 -26.01 -8.38
N TYR A 84 9.10 -24.87 -7.67
CA TYR A 84 10.30 -24.34 -6.99
C TYR A 84 10.25 -24.40 -5.46
N GLY A 85 9.12 -24.80 -4.88
CA GLY A 85 8.96 -24.93 -3.43
C GLY A 85 9.26 -23.64 -2.68
N ASP A 86 10.03 -23.74 -1.59
CA ASP A 86 10.37 -22.58 -0.75
C ASP A 86 11.42 -21.65 -1.34
N ALA A 87 12.08 -22.05 -2.42
CA ALA A 87 12.96 -21.15 -3.18
C ALA A 87 12.16 -20.05 -3.92
N TYR A 88 10.87 -20.28 -4.23
CA TYR A 88 10.01 -19.30 -4.85
C TYR A 88 9.57 -18.21 -3.88
N ARG A 89 10.15 -17.03 -4.01
CA ARG A 89 9.94 -15.89 -3.10
C ARG A 89 9.06 -14.77 -3.67
N VAL A 90 8.52 -14.95 -4.88
CA VAL A 90 7.59 -13.99 -5.48
C VAL A 90 6.21 -14.20 -4.87
N ASN A 91 5.57 -13.13 -4.43
CA ASN A 91 4.20 -13.21 -3.89
C ASN A 91 3.14 -12.91 -4.97
N MET A 92 1.87 -13.17 -4.65
CA MET A 92 0.77 -12.95 -5.60
C MET A 92 0.65 -11.48 -6.02
N SER A 93 0.88 -10.53 -5.11
CA SER A 93 0.80 -9.11 -5.45
C SER A 93 1.89 -8.70 -6.44
N ASP A 94 3.09 -9.25 -6.33
CA ASP A 94 4.18 -8.98 -7.28
C ASP A 94 3.84 -9.50 -8.68
N ILE A 95 3.23 -10.69 -8.80
CA ILE A 95 2.79 -11.25 -10.08
C ILE A 95 1.70 -10.36 -10.69
N PHE A 96 0.72 -9.94 -9.89
CA PHE A 96 -0.37 -9.08 -10.35
C PHE A 96 0.15 -7.73 -10.85
N VAL A 97 0.98 -7.04 -10.06
CA VAL A 97 1.56 -5.75 -10.43
C VAL A 97 2.40 -5.86 -11.70
N HIS A 98 3.22 -6.91 -11.80
CA HIS A 98 4.02 -7.17 -12.99
C HIS A 98 3.15 -7.43 -14.23
N CYS A 99 2.09 -8.24 -14.08
CA CYS A 99 1.13 -8.50 -15.13
C CYS A 99 0.43 -7.22 -15.62
N MET A 100 -0.06 -6.39 -14.73
CA MET A 100 -0.70 -5.11 -15.10
C MET A 100 0.24 -4.21 -15.88
N ARG A 101 1.51 -4.13 -15.46
CA ARG A 101 2.52 -3.32 -16.12
C ARG A 101 2.85 -3.81 -17.53
N VAL A 102 3.13 -5.11 -17.66
CA VAL A 102 3.48 -5.73 -18.97
C VAL A 102 2.36 -5.59 -19.99
N ASN A 103 1.12 -5.58 -19.53
CA ASN A 103 -0.06 -5.43 -20.37
C ASN A 103 -0.53 -3.96 -20.53
N GLY A 104 0.33 -2.99 -20.19
CA GLY A 104 0.15 -1.57 -20.53
C GLY A 104 -0.76 -0.79 -19.61
N THR A 105 -1.11 -1.34 -18.43
CA THR A 105 -1.94 -0.65 -17.42
C THR A 105 -1.28 -0.70 -16.05
N PRO A 106 -0.10 -0.07 -15.87
CA PRO A 106 0.61 -0.09 -14.60
C PRO A 106 -0.23 0.53 -13.47
N LEU A 107 0.05 0.12 -12.24
CA LEU A 107 -0.57 0.72 -11.06
C LEU A 107 0.07 2.07 -10.73
N TYR A 108 -0.65 2.89 -9.97
CA TYR A 108 -0.11 4.15 -9.47
C TYR A 108 1.18 3.91 -8.65
N LYS A 109 2.24 4.66 -8.96
CA LYS A 109 3.59 4.52 -8.35
C LYS A 109 4.18 3.11 -8.45
N ASP A 110 3.80 2.35 -9.47
CA ASP A 110 4.43 1.07 -9.71
C ASP A 110 5.93 1.25 -10.00
N SER A 111 6.75 0.47 -9.28
CA SER A 111 8.20 0.42 -9.47
C SER A 111 8.59 -0.88 -10.15
N PRO A 112 9.26 -0.83 -11.31
CA PRO A 112 9.73 -2.03 -11.99
C PRO A 112 10.68 -2.81 -11.08
N LYS A 113 10.32 -4.06 -10.77
CA LYS A 113 11.19 -5.01 -10.09
C LYS A 113 11.53 -6.14 -11.06
N LYS A 114 12.77 -6.58 -11.04
CA LYS A 114 13.17 -7.81 -11.74
C LYS A 114 13.02 -8.98 -10.78
N TYR A 115 12.37 -10.02 -11.26
CA TYR A 115 12.19 -11.27 -10.52
C TYR A 115 12.92 -12.39 -11.26
N GLU A 116 13.69 -13.18 -10.54
CA GLU A 116 14.46 -14.29 -11.10
C GLU A 116 13.53 -15.36 -11.75
N TRP A 117 12.34 -15.55 -11.15
CA TRP A 117 11.42 -16.62 -11.50
C TRP A 117 10.14 -16.16 -12.22
N LEU A 118 10.08 -14.89 -12.62
CA LEU A 118 8.92 -14.30 -13.27
C LEU A 118 9.37 -13.45 -14.46
N THR A 119 9.01 -13.88 -15.66
CA THR A 119 9.34 -13.19 -16.91
C THR A 119 8.13 -12.44 -17.46
N ASP A 120 8.38 -11.49 -18.37
CA ASP A 120 7.30 -10.75 -19.05
C ASP A 120 6.40 -11.68 -19.87
N GLU A 121 6.96 -12.77 -20.43
CA GLU A 121 6.21 -13.75 -21.22
C GLU A 121 5.27 -14.59 -20.37
N ASP A 122 5.61 -14.83 -19.10
CA ASP A 122 4.74 -15.55 -18.17
C ASP A 122 3.41 -14.82 -17.94
N VAL A 123 3.39 -13.48 -18.08
CA VAL A 123 2.26 -12.62 -17.70
C VAL A 123 1.60 -11.88 -18.86
N ARG A 124 2.16 -11.97 -20.07
CA ARG A 124 1.62 -11.29 -21.26
C ARG A 124 0.30 -11.91 -21.72
N VAL A 125 -0.66 -11.06 -22.06
CA VAL A 125 -1.90 -11.49 -22.73
C VAL A 125 -1.55 -12.09 -24.09
N LYS A 126 -2.01 -13.31 -24.34
CA LYS A 126 -1.85 -14.03 -25.62
C LYS A 126 -3.03 -13.77 -26.53
#